data_d4d10a207e61f0fcd1a171f7da9e4f08
#
_entry.id   d4d10a207e61f0fcd1a171f7da9e4f08
#
_cell.length_a   1.000
_cell.length_b   1.000
_cell.length_c   1.000
_cell.angle_alpha   90.00
_cell.angle_beta   90.00
_cell.angle_gamma   90.00
#
_symmetry.space_group_name_H-M   'P 1'
#
loop_
_entity.id
_entity.type
_entity.pdbx_description
1 polymer ?
#
loop_
_entity_poly.entity_id
_entity_poly.type
_entity_poly.pdbx_seq_one_letter_code
_entity_poly.pdbx_strand_id
1 'polypeptide(L)'
;MSYPSLNFDLGETNDMLRDAVYQFAQAELAPRAAQIDSSNEFPMDMWRKFGDMGLLGITVSEEFGGSNMGYLAHTIAMEEISRASASVGLSYGAHSNLCVDQIYKNGTQ
;
A
#
# COMPACT_ATOMS: atom_id res chain seq x y z
N MET A 1 -1.86 -6.22 -17.39
CA MET A 1 -2.24 -7.62 -17.63
C MET A 1 -3.21 -8.09 -16.56
N SER A 2 -4.33 -8.60 -16.99
CA SER A 2 -5.24 -9.21 -16.04
C SER A 2 -4.88 -10.69 -15.86
N TYR A 3 -5.07 -11.20 -14.67
CA TYR A 3 -4.87 -12.61 -14.37
C TYR A 3 -6.11 -13.10 -13.65
N PRO A 4 -6.41 -14.40 -13.74
CA PRO A 4 -7.53 -14.93 -12.99
C PRO A 4 -7.26 -14.74 -11.50
N SER A 5 -8.20 -14.15 -10.81
CA SER A 5 -8.08 -13.95 -9.37
C SER A 5 -9.41 -14.26 -8.72
N LEU A 6 -9.34 -14.61 -7.47
CA LEU A 6 -10.52 -14.81 -6.66
C LEU A 6 -11.15 -13.44 -6.42
N ASN A 7 -12.40 -13.29 -6.82
CA ASN A 7 -13.13 -12.04 -6.62
C ASN A 7 -14.11 -12.19 -5.47
N PHE A 8 -13.87 -11.44 -4.39
CA PHE A 8 -14.70 -11.47 -3.20
C PHE A 8 -15.79 -10.39 -3.21
N ASP A 9 -15.91 -9.65 -4.30
CA ASP A 9 -16.92 -8.59 -4.45
C ASP A 9 -16.83 -7.56 -3.31
N LEU A 10 -15.65 -6.98 -3.17
CA LEU A 10 -15.36 -6.06 -2.06
C LEU A 10 -15.83 -4.63 -2.30
N GLY A 11 -16.52 -4.38 -3.41
CA GLY A 11 -17.05 -3.08 -3.73
C GLY A 11 -16.24 -2.32 -4.77
N GLU A 12 -16.91 -1.41 -5.45
CA GLU A 12 -16.35 -0.67 -6.57
C GLU A 12 -15.14 0.18 -6.17
N THR A 13 -15.23 0.87 -5.01
CA THR A 13 -14.14 1.71 -4.54
C THR A 13 -12.89 0.89 -4.26
N ASN A 14 -13.05 -0.28 -3.64
CA ASN A 14 -11.93 -1.17 -3.38
C ASN A 14 -11.37 -1.78 -4.66
N ASP A 15 -12.22 -2.07 -5.65
CA ASP A 15 -11.76 -2.58 -6.94
C ASP A 15 -10.95 -1.52 -7.68
N MET A 16 -11.37 -0.27 -7.63
CA MET A 16 -10.63 0.85 -8.23
C MET A 16 -9.28 1.07 -7.54
N LEU A 17 -9.27 0.96 -6.21
CA LEU A 17 -8.02 1.06 -5.45
C LEU A 17 -7.06 -0.06 -5.85
N ARG A 18 -7.56 -1.29 -5.90
CA ARG A 18 -6.74 -2.44 -6.29
C ARG A 18 -6.11 -2.22 -7.66
N ASP A 19 -6.91 -1.78 -8.62
CA ASP A 19 -6.41 -1.55 -9.97
C ASP A 19 -5.35 -0.45 -9.99
N ALA A 20 -5.59 0.66 -9.30
CA ALA A 20 -4.65 1.76 -9.24
C ALA A 20 -3.32 1.35 -8.60
N VAL A 21 -3.38 0.63 -7.48
CA VAL A 21 -2.17 0.17 -6.79
C VAL A 21 -1.45 -0.88 -7.63
N TYR A 22 -2.19 -1.79 -8.26
CA TYR A 22 -1.59 -2.79 -9.15
C TYR A 22 -0.82 -2.11 -10.29
N GLN A 23 -1.44 -1.15 -10.98
CA GLN A 23 -0.79 -0.44 -12.08
C GLN A 23 0.48 0.28 -11.61
N PHE A 24 0.38 0.97 -10.48
CA PHE A 24 1.52 1.66 -9.89
C PHE A 24 2.64 0.67 -9.55
N ALA A 25 2.32 -0.40 -8.87
CA ALA A 25 3.31 -1.36 -8.39
C ALA A 25 3.99 -2.08 -9.56
N GLN A 26 3.25 -2.42 -10.60
CA GLN A 26 3.83 -3.07 -11.78
C GLN A 26 4.74 -2.11 -12.56
N ALA A 27 4.42 -0.82 -12.57
CA ALA A 27 5.23 0.16 -13.28
C ALA A 27 6.47 0.58 -12.49
N GLU A 28 6.34 0.76 -11.17
CA GLU A 28 7.37 1.40 -10.35
C GLU A 28 8.17 0.42 -9.49
N LEU A 29 7.61 -0.72 -9.13
CA LEU A 29 8.26 -1.67 -8.23
C LEU A 29 8.70 -2.95 -8.92
N ALA A 30 7.83 -3.57 -9.71
CA ALA A 30 8.15 -4.87 -10.31
C ALA A 30 9.46 -4.85 -11.12
N PRO A 31 9.77 -3.81 -11.92
CA PRO A 31 11.05 -3.78 -12.64
C PRO A 31 12.27 -3.68 -11.74
N ARG A 32 12.09 -3.24 -10.49
CA ARG A 32 13.16 -3.04 -9.51
C ARG A 32 13.26 -4.18 -8.50
N ALA A 33 12.32 -5.14 -8.53
CA ALA A 33 12.20 -6.15 -7.48
C ALA A 33 13.47 -6.98 -7.31
N ALA A 34 14.09 -7.42 -8.40
CA ALA A 34 15.31 -8.23 -8.33
C ALA A 34 16.48 -7.46 -7.73
N GLN A 35 16.61 -6.18 -8.09
CA GLN A 35 17.68 -5.33 -7.55
C GLN A 35 17.45 -5.05 -6.06
N ILE A 36 16.20 -4.79 -5.66
CA ILE A 36 15.86 -4.58 -4.26
C ILE A 36 16.22 -5.81 -3.45
N ASP A 37 15.87 -6.99 -3.95
CA ASP A 37 16.15 -8.25 -3.28
C ASP A 37 17.66 -8.49 -3.13
N SER A 38 18.44 -8.26 -4.20
CA SER A 38 19.87 -8.53 -4.17
C SER A 38 20.67 -7.51 -3.35
N SER A 39 20.25 -6.24 -3.32
CA SER A 39 20.96 -5.19 -2.60
C SER A 39 20.57 -5.08 -1.14
N ASN A 40 19.43 -5.63 -0.73
CA ASN A 40 18.83 -5.46 0.59
C ASN A 40 18.57 -4.00 0.96
N GLU A 41 18.41 -3.14 -0.03
CA GLU A 41 18.16 -1.72 0.19
C GLU A 41 16.74 -1.35 -0.16
N PHE A 42 16.06 -0.63 0.75
CA PHE A 42 14.73 -0.11 0.48
C PHE A 42 14.82 1.05 -0.50
N PRO A 43 13.98 1.07 -1.55
CA PRO A 43 13.96 2.21 -2.48
C PRO A 43 13.29 3.41 -1.82
N MET A 44 14.08 4.31 -1.26
CA MET A 44 13.60 5.42 -0.42
C MET A 44 12.63 6.35 -1.14
N ASP A 45 12.72 6.45 -2.47
CA ASP A 45 11.79 7.25 -3.26
C ASP A 45 10.36 6.74 -3.19
N MET A 46 10.17 5.48 -2.82
CA MET A 46 8.82 4.90 -2.70
C MET A 46 7.99 5.55 -1.60
N TRP A 47 8.61 6.01 -0.52
CA TRP A 47 7.84 6.66 0.56
C TRP A 47 7.07 7.87 0.02
N ARG A 48 7.73 8.71 -0.76
CA ARG A 48 7.06 9.87 -1.36
C ARG A 48 5.97 9.42 -2.34
N LYS A 49 6.26 8.43 -3.16
CA LYS A 49 5.29 7.94 -4.16
C LYS A 49 4.06 7.34 -3.48
N PHE A 50 4.24 6.56 -2.42
CA PHE A 50 3.11 6.04 -1.65
C PHE A 50 2.31 7.19 -1.03
N GLY A 51 2.99 8.20 -0.49
CA GLY A 51 2.32 9.36 0.08
C GLY A 51 1.51 10.12 -0.94
N ASP A 52 2.05 10.32 -2.13
CA ASP A 52 1.36 11.01 -3.22
C ASP A 52 0.10 10.27 -3.67
N MET A 53 0.07 8.96 -3.54
CA MET A 53 -1.12 8.15 -3.83
C MET A 53 -2.10 8.08 -2.66
N GLY A 54 -1.77 8.66 -1.51
CA GLY A 54 -2.62 8.60 -0.32
C GLY A 54 -2.58 7.28 0.41
N LEU A 55 -1.55 6.45 0.19
CA LEU A 55 -1.48 5.11 0.76
C LEU A 55 -0.91 5.09 2.17
N LEU A 56 -0.15 6.10 2.59
CA LEU A 56 0.51 6.07 3.89
C LEU A 56 -0.45 6.29 5.05
N GLY A 57 -1.49 7.07 4.86
CA GLY A 57 -2.52 7.29 5.87
C GLY A 57 -3.86 6.71 5.45
N ILE A 58 -3.87 5.53 4.83
CA ILE A 58 -5.07 4.98 4.21
C ILE A 58 -6.20 4.68 5.21
N THR A 59 -5.85 4.33 6.45
CA THR A 59 -6.84 4.07 7.51
C THR A 59 -7.18 5.29 8.36
N VAL A 60 -6.44 6.38 8.20
CA VAL A 60 -6.57 7.58 9.04
C VAL A 60 -7.63 8.49 8.46
N SER A 61 -8.41 9.16 9.33
CA SER A 61 -9.46 10.06 8.88
C SER A 61 -8.87 11.30 8.18
N GLU A 62 -9.69 11.92 7.33
CA GLU A 62 -9.26 13.09 6.55
C GLU A 62 -8.88 14.27 7.43
N GLU A 63 -9.48 14.38 8.60
CA GLU A 63 -9.19 15.44 9.57
C GLU A 63 -7.73 15.47 10.00
N PHE A 64 -7.06 14.31 9.97
CA PHE A 64 -5.64 14.19 10.29
C PHE A 64 -4.76 13.98 9.05
N GLY A 65 -5.32 14.24 7.86
CA GLY A 65 -4.57 14.14 6.62
C GLY A 65 -4.58 12.78 5.96
N GLY A 66 -5.41 11.86 6.45
CA GLY A 66 -5.51 10.51 5.91
C GLY A 66 -6.50 10.40 4.76
N SER A 67 -6.56 9.22 4.16
CA SER A 67 -7.46 8.92 3.05
C SER A 67 -8.80 8.33 3.49
N ASN A 68 -8.91 7.92 4.74
CA ASN A 68 -10.15 7.41 5.35
C ASN A 68 -10.81 6.29 4.55
N MET A 69 -10.03 5.34 4.05
CA MET A 69 -10.55 4.25 3.23
C MET A 69 -10.80 2.96 4.02
N GLY A 70 -10.29 2.88 5.23
CA GLY A 70 -10.50 1.73 6.10
C GLY A 70 -9.44 0.64 5.98
N TYR A 71 -9.54 -0.36 6.86
CA TYR A 71 -8.52 -1.39 6.99
C TYR A 71 -8.52 -2.38 5.83
N LEU A 72 -9.69 -2.68 5.26
CA LEU A 72 -9.77 -3.56 4.10
C LEU A 72 -9.00 -2.96 2.92
N ALA A 73 -9.15 -1.65 2.71
CA ALA A 73 -8.41 -0.95 1.66
C ALA A 73 -6.90 -1.05 1.90
N HIS A 74 -6.46 -0.91 3.16
CA HIS A 74 -5.05 -1.11 3.51
C HIS A 74 -4.56 -2.51 3.12
N THR A 75 -5.34 -3.54 3.42
CA THR A 75 -4.99 -4.92 3.09
C THR A 75 -4.87 -5.12 1.58
N ILE A 76 -5.77 -4.53 0.81
CA ILE A 76 -5.75 -4.60 -0.65
C ILE A 76 -4.50 -3.92 -1.21
N ALA A 77 -4.18 -2.72 -0.72
CA ALA A 77 -2.99 -2.00 -1.15
C ALA A 77 -1.73 -2.80 -0.82
N MET A 78 -1.65 -3.35 0.38
CA MET A 78 -0.51 -4.16 0.80
C MET A 78 -0.35 -5.41 -0.07
N GLU A 79 -1.45 -6.07 -0.42
CA GLU A 79 -1.41 -7.24 -1.30
C GLU A 79 -0.82 -6.89 -2.66
N GLU A 80 -1.27 -5.80 -3.27
CA GLU A 80 -0.79 -5.42 -4.61
C GLU A 80 0.66 -4.94 -4.59
N ILE A 81 1.07 -4.22 -3.56
CA ILE A 81 2.48 -3.83 -3.40
C ILE A 81 3.35 -5.08 -3.21
N SER A 82 2.90 -5.99 -2.36
CA SER A 82 3.65 -7.22 -2.07
C SER A 82 3.77 -8.13 -3.29
N ARG A 83 2.78 -8.10 -4.17
CA ARG A 83 2.81 -8.87 -5.41
C ARG A 83 3.98 -8.43 -6.30
N ALA A 84 4.29 -7.14 -6.32
CA ALA A 84 5.41 -6.61 -7.09
C ALA A 84 6.74 -6.78 -6.36
N SER A 85 6.76 -6.56 -5.04
CA SER A 85 7.95 -6.73 -4.19
C SER A 85 7.50 -7.02 -2.77
N ALA A 86 7.74 -8.24 -2.31
CA ALA A 86 7.33 -8.66 -0.97
C ALA A 86 8.03 -7.86 0.13
N SER A 87 9.30 -7.53 -0.06
CA SER A 87 10.05 -6.77 0.95
C SER A 87 9.53 -5.34 1.08
N VAL A 88 9.20 -4.71 -0.04
CA VAL A 88 8.59 -3.37 0.00
C VAL A 88 7.19 -3.43 0.60
N GLY A 89 6.43 -4.48 0.29
CA GLY A 89 5.12 -4.69 0.90
C GLY A 89 5.19 -4.81 2.40
N LEU A 90 6.17 -5.54 2.92
CA LEU A 90 6.38 -5.67 4.36
C LEU A 90 6.69 -4.30 4.99
N SER A 91 7.57 -3.52 4.37
CA SER A 91 7.93 -2.19 4.87
C SER A 91 6.73 -1.24 4.83
N TYR A 92 5.94 -1.28 3.76
CA TYR A 92 4.72 -0.50 3.66
C TYR A 92 3.74 -0.86 4.79
N GLY A 93 3.51 -2.16 5.02
CA GLY A 93 2.60 -2.62 6.06
C GLY A 93 3.07 -2.21 7.45
N ALA A 94 4.37 -2.28 7.71
CA ALA A 94 4.92 -1.86 8.98
C ALA A 94 4.69 -0.37 9.22
N HIS A 95 4.88 0.46 8.21
CA HIS A 95 4.64 1.90 8.33
C HIS A 95 3.16 2.21 8.48
N SER A 96 2.34 1.74 7.55
CA SER A 96 0.93 2.11 7.47
C SER A 96 0.10 1.51 8.60
N ASN A 97 0.35 0.26 8.98
CA ASN A 97 -0.44 -0.44 9.99
C ASN A 97 0.22 -0.44 11.37
N LEU A 98 1.44 -0.97 11.48
CA LEU A 98 2.07 -1.11 12.79
C LEU A 98 2.46 0.23 13.40
N CYS A 99 2.70 1.24 12.59
CA CYS A 99 3.05 2.57 13.06
C CYS A 99 1.86 3.53 12.99
N VAL A 100 1.44 3.90 11.78
CA VAL A 100 0.45 4.97 11.58
C VAL A 100 -0.92 4.61 12.17
N ASP A 101 -1.44 3.43 11.86
CA ASP A 101 -2.75 3.02 12.34
C ASP A 101 -2.79 2.89 13.86
N GLN A 102 -1.72 2.40 14.47
CA GLN A 102 -1.65 2.27 15.91
C GLN A 102 -1.59 3.62 16.62
N ILE A 103 -0.83 4.56 16.08
CA ILE A 103 -0.80 5.92 16.61
C ILE A 103 -2.19 6.56 16.49
N TYR A 104 -2.82 6.40 15.34
CA TYR A 104 -4.15 6.95 15.09
C TYR A 104 -5.20 6.42 16.10
N LYS A 105 -5.20 5.10 16.34
CA LYS A 105 -6.20 4.47 17.20
C LYS A 105 -5.93 4.63 18.68
N ASN A 106 -4.67 4.71 19.10
CA ASN A 106 -4.28 4.64 20.50
C ASN A 106 -3.56 5.88 21.01
N GLY A 107 -3.24 6.83 20.14
CA GLY A 107 -2.56 8.05 20.52
C GLY A 107 -3.51 9.11 21.05
N THR A 108 -2.92 10.19 21.56
CA THR A 108 -3.66 11.39 21.98
C THR A 108 -3.53 12.47 20.92
N GLN A 109 -4.47 13.42 20.94
CA GLN A 109 -4.40 14.54 20.01
C GLN A 109 -3.26 15.50 20.34
#